data_537afee282d5ff1265d3121bef26d8c3
#
_entry.id   537afee282d5ff1265d3121bef26d8c3
#
_cell.length_a   1.000
_cell.length_b   1.000
_cell.length_c   1.000
_cell.angle_alpha   90.00
_cell.angle_beta   90.00
_cell.angle_gamma   90.00
#
_symmetry.space_group_name_H-M   'P 1'
#
loop_
_entity.id
_entity.type
_entity.pdbx_description
1 polymer ?
#
loop_
_entity_poly.entity_id
_entity_poly.type
_entity_poly.pdbx_seq_one_letter_code
_entity_poly.pdbx_strand_id
1 'polypeptide(L)'
;LSNVYTFKDFEGSSHRILIDLIHRFAPRGGTLLDLGAAGGELGAAVRDHFDRTIGFEFDAERIGQLRGRFDSVVIADLERVKTLPANMRAVVLADILEHLRDASTLLASVLEALAADGRVFISVPNIANITVRLGLLFGIFEYHDRGILDFTHLRFFTLRTIRREIENAGFRIVAIRGSSVPVRLIIGRWMPEFLLRIGERLLTWITRVWRSLFAYQIIVVAEPRRLKFGVAEPAQRPTR
;
A
#
# COMPACT_ATOMS: atom_id res chain seq x y z
N LEU A 1 -13.38 19.06 -3.01
CA LEU A 1 -12.81 17.71 -3.27
C LEU A 1 -12.87 16.83 -2.02
N SER A 2 -13.83 17.05 -1.11
CA SER A 2 -13.99 16.38 0.16
C SER A 2 -14.83 15.10 -0.03
N ASN A 3 -14.37 13.99 0.52
CA ASN A 3 -15.07 12.70 0.71
C ASN A 3 -14.93 11.59 -0.33
N VAL A 4 -13.89 11.55 -1.15
CA VAL A 4 -13.72 10.46 -2.12
C VAL A 4 -13.08 9.19 -1.50
N TYR A 5 -12.25 9.35 -0.46
CA TYR A 5 -11.58 8.22 0.19
C TYR A 5 -12.30 7.81 1.47
N THR A 6 -13.20 6.84 1.36
CA THR A 6 -13.88 6.23 2.51
C THR A 6 -13.15 4.94 2.91
N PHE A 7 -12.95 4.73 4.20
CA PHE A 7 -12.43 3.49 4.75
C PHE A 7 -13.28 2.30 4.30
N LYS A 8 -12.64 1.34 3.64
CA LYS A 8 -13.31 0.15 3.08
C LYS A 8 -13.28 -0.98 4.12
N ASP A 9 -14.30 -1.05 4.97
CA ASP A 9 -14.42 -2.04 6.03
C ASP A 9 -15.27 -3.25 5.60
N PHE A 10 -14.82 -3.98 4.59
CA PHE A 10 -15.42 -5.26 4.19
C PHE A 10 -14.33 -6.32 3.97
N GLU A 11 -14.73 -7.59 4.10
CA GLU A 11 -13.81 -8.73 3.92
C GLU A 11 -13.19 -8.72 2.52
N GLY A 12 -11.85 -8.81 2.45
CA GLY A 12 -11.11 -8.75 1.18
C GLY A 12 -10.84 -7.34 0.65
N SER A 13 -11.21 -6.28 1.39
CA SER A 13 -10.81 -4.91 1.06
C SER A 13 -9.31 -4.70 1.27
N SER A 14 -8.74 -3.71 0.55
CA SER A 14 -7.31 -3.38 0.69
C SER A 14 -6.96 -2.94 2.10
N HIS A 15 -7.81 -2.16 2.75
CA HIS A 15 -7.57 -1.68 4.12
C HIS A 15 -7.53 -2.84 5.12
N ARG A 16 -8.50 -3.77 5.09
CA ARG A 16 -8.48 -4.94 5.97
C ARG A 16 -7.25 -5.83 5.71
N ILE A 17 -6.91 -6.04 4.44
CA ILE A 17 -5.71 -6.81 4.09
C ILE A 17 -4.45 -6.09 4.59
N LEU A 18 -4.35 -4.77 4.48
CA LEU A 18 -3.22 -3.99 5.01
C LEU A 18 -3.12 -4.12 6.53
N ILE A 19 -4.23 -3.96 7.26
CA ILE A 19 -4.29 -4.13 8.71
C ILE A 19 -3.78 -5.52 9.13
N ASP A 20 -4.30 -6.58 8.49
CA ASP A 20 -3.87 -7.97 8.77
C ASP A 20 -2.38 -8.18 8.48
N LEU A 21 -1.88 -7.58 7.38
CA LEU A 21 -0.47 -7.67 7.02
C LEU A 21 0.43 -6.88 7.98
N ILE A 22 -0.01 -5.71 8.45
CA ILE A 22 0.71 -4.92 9.45
C ILE A 22 0.83 -5.72 10.74
N HIS A 23 -0.27 -6.25 11.27
CA HIS A 23 -0.24 -7.07 12.49
C HIS A 23 0.64 -8.32 12.36
N ARG A 24 0.75 -8.87 11.15
CA ARG A 24 1.52 -10.10 10.89
C ARG A 24 3.00 -9.85 10.64
N PHE A 25 3.37 -8.77 9.98
CA PHE A 25 4.72 -8.55 9.47
C PHE A 25 5.46 -7.36 10.07
N ALA A 26 4.75 -6.37 10.62
CA ALA A 26 5.42 -5.28 11.32
C ALA A 26 5.93 -5.76 12.69
N PRO A 27 7.15 -5.40 13.08
CA PRO A 27 7.60 -5.58 14.46
C PRO A 27 6.71 -4.77 15.40
N ARG A 28 6.38 -5.33 16.58
CA ARG A 28 5.62 -4.58 17.60
C ARG A 28 6.45 -3.45 18.20
N GLY A 29 5.75 -2.40 18.62
CA GLY A 29 6.37 -1.19 19.17
C GLY A 29 7.06 -0.31 18.14
N GLY A 30 7.75 0.72 18.60
CA GLY A 30 8.38 1.73 17.75
C GLY A 30 7.37 2.63 17.04
N THR A 31 7.73 3.16 15.87
CA THR A 31 6.92 4.18 15.20
C THR A 31 6.34 3.69 13.88
N LEU A 32 5.03 3.91 13.68
CA LEU A 32 4.33 3.85 12.40
C LEU A 32 4.39 5.22 11.72
N LEU A 33 4.68 5.22 10.43
CA LEU A 33 4.54 6.37 9.54
C LEU A 33 3.51 6.06 8.46
N ASP A 34 2.40 6.79 8.43
CA ASP A 34 1.34 6.66 7.43
C ASP A 34 1.43 7.84 6.46
N LEU A 35 1.85 7.57 5.22
CA LEU A 35 2.06 8.57 4.17
C LEU A 35 0.80 8.65 3.29
N GLY A 36 0.10 9.80 3.36
CA GLY A 36 -1.22 9.98 2.77
C GLY A 36 -2.32 9.39 3.65
N ALA A 37 -2.33 9.81 4.92
CA ALA A 37 -3.19 9.24 5.94
C ALA A 37 -4.70 9.42 5.68
N ALA A 38 -5.10 10.27 4.75
CA ALA A 38 -6.49 10.58 4.40
C ALA A 38 -7.36 10.89 5.64
N GLY A 39 -8.34 10.04 5.96
CA GLY A 39 -9.15 10.18 7.18
C GLY A 39 -8.46 9.60 8.43
N GLY A 40 -7.37 8.85 8.30
CA GLY A 40 -6.62 8.27 9.41
C GLY A 40 -7.18 6.96 9.96
N GLU A 41 -8.17 6.36 9.28
CA GLU A 41 -8.81 5.12 9.75
C GLU A 41 -7.84 3.94 9.79
N LEU A 42 -6.93 3.84 8.81
CA LEU A 42 -5.95 2.77 8.74
C LEU A 42 -4.95 2.87 9.89
N GLY A 43 -4.36 4.06 10.09
CA GLY A 43 -3.44 4.30 11.21
C GLY A 43 -4.09 4.06 12.57
N ALA A 44 -5.33 4.52 12.75
CA ALA A 44 -6.10 4.29 13.98
C ALA A 44 -6.37 2.79 14.23
N ALA A 45 -6.66 2.00 13.19
CA ALA A 45 -6.95 0.58 13.31
C ALA A 45 -5.74 -0.26 13.74
N VAL A 46 -4.52 0.25 13.56
CA VAL A 46 -3.28 -0.46 13.92
C VAL A 46 -2.50 0.24 15.04
N ARG A 47 -3.07 1.30 15.63
CA ARG A 47 -2.40 2.14 16.62
C ARG A 47 -1.82 1.33 17.78
N ASP A 48 -2.57 0.39 18.33
CA ASP A 48 -2.16 -0.43 19.47
C ASP A 48 -1.00 -1.39 19.19
N HIS A 49 -0.58 -1.48 17.92
CA HIS A 49 0.57 -2.27 17.52
C HIS A 49 1.89 -1.51 17.67
N PHE A 50 1.85 -0.17 17.80
CA PHE A 50 3.01 0.73 17.82
C PHE A 50 3.03 1.61 19.08
N ASP A 51 4.22 2.08 19.46
CA ASP A 51 4.41 3.02 20.57
C ASP A 51 4.04 4.45 20.15
N ARG A 52 4.20 4.74 18.87
CA ARG A 52 3.93 6.07 18.28
C ARG A 52 3.42 5.94 16.85
N THR A 53 2.53 6.86 16.47
CA THR A 53 1.97 6.95 15.11
C THR A 53 2.12 8.36 14.57
N ILE A 54 2.57 8.49 13.30
CA ILE A 54 2.74 9.74 12.58
C ILE A 54 1.96 9.66 11.27
N GLY A 55 1.02 10.57 11.06
CA GLY A 55 0.29 10.70 9.79
C GLY A 55 0.81 11.86 8.98
N PHE A 56 1.11 11.64 7.70
CA PHE A 56 1.36 12.67 6.70
C PHE A 56 0.14 12.81 5.82
N GLU A 57 -0.32 14.05 5.61
CA GLU A 57 -1.49 14.33 4.78
C GLU A 57 -1.25 15.63 3.99
N PHE A 58 -1.78 15.67 2.76
CA PHE A 58 -1.70 16.87 1.92
C PHE A 58 -2.79 17.89 2.28
N ASP A 59 -4.00 17.41 2.57
CA ASP A 59 -5.17 18.23 2.85
C ASP A 59 -5.17 18.73 4.30
N ALA A 60 -4.89 20.01 4.47
CA ALA A 60 -4.87 20.66 5.78
C ALA A 60 -6.25 20.67 6.48
N GLU A 61 -7.37 20.57 5.76
CA GLU A 61 -8.71 20.53 6.34
C GLU A 61 -8.94 19.27 7.18
N ARG A 62 -8.19 18.18 6.89
CA ARG A 62 -8.26 16.92 7.63
C ARG A 62 -7.52 16.91 8.96
N ILE A 63 -6.76 17.95 9.29
CA ILE A 63 -5.92 17.99 10.49
C ILE A 63 -6.73 17.76 11.78
N GLY A 64 -7.92 18.30 11.86
CA GLY A 64 -8.80 18.13 13.02
C GLY A 64 -9.19 16.67 13.26
N GLN A 65 -9.49 15.93 12.21
CA GLN A 65 -9.82 14.51 12.24
C GLN A 65 -8.59 13.65 12.58
N LEU A 66 -7.44 13.97 11.99
CA LEU A 66 -6.20 13.21 12.15
C LEU A 66 -5.58 13.35 13.54
N ARG A 67 -5.67 14.52 14.19
CA ARG A 67 -5.16 14.76 15.55
C ARG A 67 -5.76 13.84 16.62
N GLY A 68 -6.95 13.31 16.40
CA GLY A 68 -7.56 12.31 17.29
C GLY A 68 -7.12 10.87 17.01
N ARG A 69 -6.43 10.64 15.88
CA ARG A 69 -6.09 9.30 15.38
C ARG A 69 -4.60 9.01 15.37
N PHE A 70 -3.76 10.04 15.31
CA PHE A 70 -2.31 9.95 15.33
C PHE A 70 -1.71 10.73 16.50
N ASP A 71 -0.54 10.31 16.97
CA ASP A 71 0.23 11.05 17.99
C ASP A 71 0.87 12.31 17.41
N SER A 72 1.17 12.29 16.11
CA SER A 72 1.67 13.46 15.37
C SER A 72 1.09 13.49 13.96
N VAL A 73 0.76 14.69 13.48
CA VAL A 73 0.27 14.92 12.12
C VAL A 73 1.15 15.96 11.44
N VAL A 74 1.54 15.67 10.21
CA VAL A 74 2.34 16.55 9.36
C VAL A 74 1.55 16.84 8.09
N ILE A 75 1.29 18.12 7.82
CA ILE A 75 0.70 18.54 6.56
C ILE A 75 1.82 18.79 5.57
N ALA A 76 1.89 17.96 4.53
CA ALA A 76 2.96 18.01 3.54
C ALA A 76 2.53 17.43 2.19
N ASP A 77 3.11 17.99 1.13
CA ASP A 77 3.08 17.44 -0.22
C ASP A 77 4.20 16.40 -0.35
N LEU A 78 3.84 15.13 -0.51
CA LEU A 78 4.80 14.02 -0.60
C LEU A 78 5.74 14.14 -1.83
N GLU A 79 5.37 14.87 -2.86
CA GLU A 79 6.28 15.17 -3.99
C GLU A 79 7.39 16.15 -3.63
N ARG A 80 7.24 16.92 -2.55
CA ARG A 80 8.18 17.92 -2.08
C ARG A 80 8.94 17.52 -0.81
N VAL A 81 8.52 16.45 -0.17
CA VAL A 81 9.21 15.94 1.04
C VAL A 81 10.55 15.34 0.64
N LYS A 82 11.63 15.96 1.11
CA LYS A 82 13.01 15.52 0.86
C LYS A 82 13.49 14.48 1.86
N THR A 83 13.02 14.57 3.10
CA THR A 83 13.45 13.69 4.18
C THR A 83 12.25 13.29 5.04
N LEU A 84 12.19 12.01 5.39
CA LEU A 84 11.21 11.45 6.30
C LEU A 84 11.84 11.22 7.68
N PRO A 85 11.06 11.17 8.76
CA PRO A 85 11.56 10.78 10.07
C PRO A 85 12.26 9.42 10.00
N ALA A 86 13.39 9.28 10.67
CA ALA A 86 14.17 8.04 10.66
C ALA A 86 13.70 7.02 11.71
N ASN A 87 14.16 5.78 11.57
CA ASN A 87 13.93 4.67 12.50
C ASN A 87 12.45 4.24 12.57
N MET A 88 11.77 4.20 11.42
CA MET A 88 10.38 3.77 11.33
C MET A 88 10.28 2.23 11.34
N ARG A 89 9.42 1.68 12.21
CA ARG A 89 9.12 0.24 12.25
C ARG A 89 8.19 -0.19 11.15
N ALA A 90 7.28 0.68 10.78
CA ALA A 90 6.40 0.49 9.64
C ALA A 90 6.20 1.80 8.90
N VAL A 91 6.17 1.72 7.57
CA VAL A 91 5.74 2.82 6.69
C VAL A 91 4.59 2.30 5.84
N VAL A 92 3.51 3.04 5.76
CA VAL A 92 2.34 2.73 4.95
C VAL A 92 2.24 3.71 3.78
N LEU A 93 2.01 3.18 2.59
CA LEU A 93 1.75 3.87 1.33
C LEU A 93 0.48 3.26 0.72
N ALA A 94 -0.68 3.64 1.26
CA ALA A 94 -1.96 3.11 0.83
C ALA A 94 -2.56 3.97 -0.27
N ASP A 95 -2.51 3.48 -1.51
CA ASP A 95 -3.01 4.17 -2.71
C ASP A 95 -2.36 5.56 -2.89
N ILE A 96 -1.02 5.61 -2.85
CA ILE A 96 -0.22 6.84 -2.94
C ILE A 96 0.64 6.87 -4.20
N LEU A 97 1.32 5.76 -4.53
CA LEU A 97 2.34 5.76 -5.59
C LEU A 97 1.79 6.08 -6.98
N GLU A 98 0.51 5.77 -7.23
CA GLU A 98 -0.19 6.09 -8.48
C GLU A 98 -0.45 7.59 -8.69
N HIS A 99 -0.48 8.36 -7.61
CA HIS A 99 -0.70 9.81 -7.64
C HIS A 99 0.59 10.62 -7.79
N LEU A 100 1.76 9.98 -7.67
CA LEU A 100 3.06 10.67 -7.72
C LEU A 100 3.65 10.66 -9.12
N ARG A 101 4.26 11.78 -9.51
CA ARG A 101 5.05 11.87 -10.75
C ARG A 101 6.32 11.03 -10.64
N ASP A 102 6.94 11.02 -9.47
CA ASP A 102 8.15 10.24 -9.18
C ASP A 102 7.98 9.39 -7.91
N ALA A 103 7.44 8.18 -8.10
CA ALA A 103 7.29 7.20 -7.02
C ALA A 103 8.66 6.67 -6.52
N SER A 104 9.69 6.66 -7.40
CA SER A 104 11.01 6.12 -7.04
C SER A 104 11.72 6.98 -6.01
N THR A 105 11.62 8.30 -6.10
CA THR A 105 12.19 9.23 -5.11
C THR A 105 11.53 9.04 -3.73
N LEU A 106 10.21 8.90 -3.66
CA LEU A 106 9.54 8.64 -2.38
C LEU A 106 9.95 7.28 -1.81
N LEU A 107 10.03 6.23 -2.63
CA LEU A 107 10.47 4.91 -2.18
C LEU A 107 11.92 4.92 -1.66
N ALA A 108 12.82 5.69 -2.26
CA ALA A 108 14.18 5.88 -1.75
C ALA A 108 14.18 6.55 -0.38
N SER A 109 13.39 7.62 -0.19
CA SER A 109 13.24 8.29 1.11
C SER A 109 12.63 7.36 2.18
N VAL A 110 11.69 6.50 1.80
CA VAL A 110 11.12 5.47 2.68
C VAL A 110 12.17 4.43 3.08
N LEU A 111 13.02 4.02 2.14
CA LEU A 111 14.11 3.08 2.44
C LEU A 111 15.07 3.62 3.50
N GLU A 112 15.44 4.91 3.40
CA GLU A 112 16.30 5.59 4.37
C GLU A 112 15.61 5.79 5.72
N ALA A 113 14.31 6.00 5.73
CA ALA A 113 13.51 6.20 6.94
C ALA A 113 13.32 4.93 7.77
N LEU A 114 13.34 3.76 7.14
CA LEU A 114 13.05 2.49 7.81
C LEU A 114 14.15 2.07 8.79
N ALA A 115 13.74 1.54 9.94
CA ALA A 115 14.61 0.77 10.82
C ALA A 115 15.14 -0.49 10.11
N ALA A 116 16.23 -1.07 10.61
CA ALA A 116 16.84 -2.26 10.01
C ALA A 116 15.88 -3.48 9.91
N ASP A 117 14.94 -3.59 10.83
CA ASP A 117 13.89 -4.61 10.85
C ASP A 117 12.52 -4.06 10.41
N GLY A 118 12.47 -2.80 9.97
CA GLY A 118 11.26 -2.12 9.53
C GLY A 118 10.65 -2.72 8.25
N ARG A 119 9.39 -2.42 8.03
CA ARG A 119 8.60 -2.90 6.87
C ARG A 119 7.86 -1.75 6.20
N VAL A 120 7.79 -1.82 4.88
CA VAL A 120 6.90 -0.96 4.10
C VAL A 120 5.69 -1.75 3.62
N PHE A 121 4.52 -1.14 3.71
CA PHE A 121 3.22 -1.67 3.31
C PHE A 121 2.65 -0.77 2.22
N ILE A 122 2.45 -1.32 1.03
CA ILE A 122 2.10 -0.56 -0.17
C ILE A 122 0.81 -1.15 -0.74
N SER A 123 -0.16 -0.34 -1.10
CA SER A 123 -1.23 -0.72 -2.02
C SER A 123 -1.25 0.17 -3.23
N VAL A 124 -1.57 -0.42 -4.39
CA VAL A 124 -1.78 0.29 -5.66
C VAL A 124 -2.90 -0.38 -6.47
N PRO A 125 -3.68 0.36 -7.25
CA PRO A 125 -4.64 -0.21 -8.20
C PRO A 125 -3.95 -1.06 -9.27
N ASN A 126 -4.61 -2.15 -9.66
CA ASN A 126 -4.11 -3.05 -10.70
C ASN A 126 -4.73 -2.72 -12.06
N ILE A 127 -4.03 -1.96 -12.91
CA ILE A 127 -4.52 -1.66 -14.27
C ILE A 127 -4.74 -2.91 -15.12
N ALA A 128 -4.06 -4.02 -14.79
CA ALA A 128 -4.20 -5.29 -15.50
C ALA A 128 -5.38 -6.15 -14.99
N ASN A 129 -6.27 -5.59 -14.17
CA ASN A 129 -7.49 -6.26 -13.73
C ASN A 129 -8.36 -6.66 -14.90
N ILE A 130 -9.08 -7.80 -14.78
CA ILE A 130 -9.94 -8.34 -15.84
C ILE A 130 -10.98 -7.33 -16.35
N THR A 131 -11.53 -6.50 -15.47
CA THR A 131 -12.54 -5.49 -15.87
C THR A 131 -11.96 -4.44 -16.81
N VAL A 132 -10.75 -3.96 -16.54
CA VAL A 132 -10.04 -3.02 -17.43
C VAL A 132 -9.65 -3.70 -18.75
N ARG A 133 -9.15 -4.94 -18.67
CA ARG A 133 -8.78 -5.69 -19.90
C ARG A 133 -9.95 -5.92 -20.83
N LEU A 134 -11.11 -6.30 -20.26
CA LEU A 134 -12.32 -6.49 -21.05
C LEU A 134 -12.81 -5.15 -21.64
N GLY A 135 -12.78 -4.07 -20.86
CA GLY A 135 -13.09 -2.74 -21.38
C GLY A 135 -12.21 -2.38 -22.59
N LEU A 136 -10.90 -2.53 -22.44
CA LEU A 136 -9.93 -2.25 -23.53
C LEU A 136 -10.15 -3.15 -24.76
N LEU A 137 -10.54 -4.42 -24.58
CA LEU A 137 -10.87 -5.31 -25.69
C LEU A 137 -11.99 -4.77 -26.56
N PHE A 138 -12.94 -4.03 -25.96
CA PHE A 138 -14.05 -3.36 -26.66
C PHE A 138 -13.79 -1.88 -26.94
N GLY A 139 -12.54 -1.41 -26.80
CA GLY A 139 -12.16 -0.02 -27.05
C GLY A 139 -12.64 0.95 -25.97
N ILE A 140 -13.02 0.47 -24.78
CA ILE A 140 -13.51 1.28 -23.66
C ILE A 140 -12.36 1.56 -22.70
N PHE A 141 -12.01 2.84 -22.51
CA PHE A 141 -11.05 3.31 -21.52
C PHE A 141 -11.52 4.68 -21.02
N GLU A 142 -12.32 4.66 -19.98
CA GLU A 142 -12.93 5.86 -19.43
C GLU A 142 -12.42 6.14 -18.03
N TYR A 143 -12.07 7.39 -17.76
CA TYR A 143 -11.69 7.84 -16.44
C TYR A 143 -12.93 8.08 -15.58
N HIS A 144 -12.79 7.81 -14.28
CA HIS A 144 -13.82 7.96 -13.26
C HIS A 144 -13.31 8.77 -12.07
N ASP A 145 -14.23 9.19 -11.20
CA ASP A 145 -13.89 9.92 -9.97
C ASP A 145 -13.21 9.03 -8.91
N ARG A 146 -13.13 7.72 -9.14
CA ARG A 146 -12.54 6.73 -8.22
C ARG A 146 -12.33 5.39 -8.90
N GLY A 147 -11.46 4.56 -8.29
CA GLY A 147 -11.23 3.20 -8.75
C GLY A 147 -9.93 3.05 -9.51
N ILE A 148 -9.81 2.02 -10.36
CA ILE A 148 -8.56 1.73 -11.07
C ILE A 148 -8.23 2.85 -12.09
N LEU A 149 -9.24 3.37 -12.76
CA LEU A 149 -9.13 4.44 -13.75
C LEU A 149 -9.56 5.79 -13.15
N ASP A 150 -9.09 6.09 -11.93
CA ASP A 150 -9.28 7.41 -11.33
C ASP A 150 -8.53 8.47 -12.14
N PHE A 151 -9.19 9.62 -12.42
CA PHE A 151 -8.58 10.69 -13.22
C PHE A 151 -7.39 11.38 -12.53
N THR A 152 -7.21 11.18 -11.23
CA THR A 152 -6.05 11.69 -10.47
C THR A 152 -4.84 10.77 -10.54
N HIS A 153 -4.96 9.56 -11.12
CA HIS A 153 -3.86 8.63 -11.27
C HIS A 153 -2.91 9.09 -12.39
N LEU A 154 -1.69 9.40 -12.02
CA LEU A 154 -0.62 9.77 -12.96
C LEU A 154 0.15 8.54 -13.46
N ARG A 155 0.10 7.43 -12.70
CA ARG A 155 0.78 6.17 -13.01
C ARG A 155 -0.16 5.00 -12.88
N PHE A 156 0.06 3.99 -13.71
CA PHE A 156 -0.70 2.74 -13.67
C PHE A 156 0.24 1.56 -13.41
N PHE A 157 -0.12 0.74 -12.42
CA PHE A 157 0.70 -0.39 -12.04
C PHE A 157 0.02 -1.72 -12.40
N THR A 158 0.84 -2.67 -12.83
CA THR A 158 0.54 -4.09 -12.86
C THR A 158 1.32 -4.79 -11.75
N LEU A 159 1.01 -6.04 -11.44
CA LEU A 159 1.81 -6.83 -10.50
C LEU A 159 3.30 -6.87 -10.88
N ARG A 160 3.61 -6.92 -12.18
CA ARG A 160 4.99 -6.96 -12.66
C ARG A 160 5.71 -5.63 -12.47
N THR A 161 5.03 -4.52 -12.81
CA THR A 161 5.66 -3.19 -12.77
C THR A 161 5.85 -2.69 -11.35
N ILE A 162 4.87 -2.87 -10.45
CA ILE A 162 5.04 -2.48 -9.04
C ILE A 162 6.14 -3.31 -8.35
N ARG A 163 6.23 -4.61 -8.63
CA ARG A 163 7.32 -5.45 -8.12
C ARG A 163 8.68 -4.88 -8.53
N ARG A 164 8.85 -4.57 -9.82
CA ARG A 164 10.11 -4.01 -10.35
C ARG A 164 10.43 -2.65 -9.71
N GLU A 165 9.43 -1.79 -9.54
CA GLU A 165 9.61 -0.48 -8.91
C GLU A 165 10.15 -0.60 -7.48
N ILE A 166 9.52 -1.48 -6.67
CA ILE A 166 9.92 -1.74 -5.28
C ILE A 166 11.32 -2.37 -5.21
N GLU A 167 11.61 -3.37 -6.07
CA GLU A 167 12.91 -4.05 -6.09
C GLU A 167 14.05 -3.12 -6.53
N ASN A 168 13.79 -2.24 -7.51
CA ASN A 168 14.73 -1.22 -7.99
C ASN A 168 15.02 -0.16 -6.92
N ALA A 169 14.03 0.19 -6.09
CA ALA A 169 14.21 1.11 -4.96
C ALA A 169 15.02 0.50 -3.79
N GLY A 170 15.51 -0.73 -3.91
CA GLY A 170 16.37 -1.35 -2.89
C GLY A 170 15.63 -2.21 -1.86
N PHE A 171 14.37 -2.54 -2.10
CA PHE A 171 13.62 -3.41 -1.22
C PHE A 171 13.65 -4.88 -1.66
N ARG A 172 13.38 -5.76 -0.69
CA ARG A 172 13.05 -7.17 -0.90
C ARG A 172 11.59 -7.40 -0.55
N ILE A 173 10.82 -7.97 -1.46
CA ILE A 173 9.42 -8.27 -1.23
C ILE A 173 9.28 -9.48 -0.31
N VAL A 174 8.49 -9.32 0.76
CA VAL A 174 8.19 -10.34 1.77
C VAL A 174 6.86 -11.02 1.47
N ALA A 175 5.85 -10.25 1.09
CA ALA A 175 4.53 -10.79 0.79
C ALA A 175 3.82 -9.96 -0.29
N ILE A 176 2.97 -10.62 -1.07
CA ILE A 176 2.05 -9.98 -2.01
C ILE A 176 0.65 -10.55 -1.80
N ARG A 177 -0.34 -9.67 -1.73
CA ARG A 177 -1.77 -10.00 -1.69
C ARG A 177 -2.52 -9.21 -2.77
N GLY A 178 -3.72 -9.65 -3.08
CA GLY A 178 -4.64 -8.93 -3.95
C GLY A 178 -5.95 -8.70 -3.20
N SER A 179 -6.51 -7.50 -3.28
CA SER A 179 -7.89 -7.27 -2.88
C SER A 179 -8.83 -7.74 -3.99
N SER A 180 -10.01 -8.19 -3.64
CA SER A 180 -11.05 -8.52 -4.61
C SER A 180 -11.81 -7.26 -5.06
N VAL A 181 -12.47 -7.35 -6.21
CA VAL A 181 -13.42 -6.32 -6.65
C VAL A 181 -14.54 -6.21 -5.60
N PRO A 182 -14.94 -4.99 -5.22
CA PRO A 182 -16.00 -4.78 -4.21
C PRO A 182 -17.40 -5.06 -4.81
N VAL A 183 -17.70 -6.32 -5.10
CA VAL A 183 -18.95 -6.78 -5.75
C VAL A 183 -20.17 -6.30 -4.97
N ARG A 184 -20.11 -6.31 -3.64
CA ARG A 184 -21.19 -5.84 -2.77
C ARG A 184 -21.58 -4.38 -3.02
N LEU A 185 -20.61 -3.53 -3.32
CA LEU A 185 -20.87 -2.12 -3.64
C LEU A 185 -21.48 -1.93 -5.03
N ILE A 186 -21.24 -2.88 -5.95
CA ILE A 186 -21.71 -2.79 -7.35
C ILE A 186 -23.10 -3.39 -7.50
N ILE A 187 -23.33 -4.61 -7.01
CA ILE A 187 -24.56 -5.38 -7.24
C ILE A 187 -25.27 -5.81 -5.95
N GLY A 188 -24.76 -5.47 -4.77
CA GLY A 188 -25.32 -5.91 -3.49
C GLY A 188 -26.76 -5.53 -3.26
N ARG A 189 -27.25 -4.47 -3.89
CA ARG A 189 -28.63 -4.02 -3.80
C ARG A 189 -29.64 -4.96 -4.53
N TRP A 190 -29.13 -5.76 -5.49
CA TRP A 190 -29.96 -6.54 -6.39
C TRP A 190 -29.86 -8.05 -6.16
N MET A 191 -28.94 -8.49 -5.30
CA MET A 191 -28.62 -9.92 -5.14
C MET A 191 -28.88 -10.38 -3.69
N PRO A 192 -29.49 -11.57 -3.50
CA PRO A 192 -29.65 -12.17 -2.19
C PRO A 192 -28.31 -12.34 -1.46
N GLU A 193 -28.29 -12.08 -0.15
CA GLU A 193 -27.09 -12.07 0.69
C GLU A 193 -26.27 -13.37 0.60
N PHE A 194 -26.94 -14.54 0.53
CA PHE A 194 -26.23 -15.83 0.45
C PHE A 194 -25.47 -16.00 -0.87
N LEU A 195 -26.01 -15.50 -2.00
CA LEU A 195 -25.34 -15.52 -3.30
C LEU A 195 -24.16 -14.55 -3.33
N LEU A 196 -24.31 -13.36 -2.71
CA LEU A 196 -23.21 -12.41 -2.54
C LEU A 196 -22.05 -13.04 -1.78
N ARG A 197 -22.32 -13.71 -0.66
CA ARG A 197 -21.27 -14.36 0.14
C ARG A 197 -20.55 -15.47 -0.62
N ILE A 198 -21.29 -16.26 -1.40
CA ILE A 198 -20.68 -17.30 -2.26
C ILE A 198 -19.80 -16.64 -3.32
N GLY A 199 -20.32 -15.63 -4.01
CA GLY A 199 -19.60 -14.88 -5.04
C GLY A 199 -18.34 -14.22 -4.49
N GLU A 200 -18.40 -13.55 -3.32
CA GLU A 200 -17.26 -12.94 -2.65
C GLU A 200 -16.18 -13.96 -2.27
N ARG A 201 -16.58 -15.11 -1.74
CA ARG A 201 -15.64 -16.22 -1.41
C ARG A 201 -14.94 -16.77 -2.66
N LEU A 202 -15.73 -17.03 -3.71
CA LEU A 202 -15.19 -17.51 -4.98
C LEU A 202 -14.23 -16.50 -5.60
N LEU A 203 -14.62 -15.22 -5.65
CA LEU A 203 -13.80 -14.15 -6.18
C LEU A 203 -12.51 -13.96 -5.37
N THR A 204 -12.60 -14.04 -4.04
CA THR A 204 -11.43 -14.00 -3.16
C THR A 204 -10.49 -15.18 -3.43
N TRP A 205 -11.03 -16.39 -3.62
CA TRP A 205 -10.23 -17.57 -3.97
C TRP A 205 -9.57 -17.42 -5.34
N ILE A 206 -10.30 -17.02 -6.38
CA ILE A 206 -9.76 -16.78 -7.73
C ILE A 206 -8.68 -15.68 -7.67
N THR A 207 -8.91 -14.60 -6.92
CA THR A 207 -7.92 -13.53 -6.74
C THR A 207 -6.65 -14.02 -6.09
N ARG A 208 -6.73 -14.96 -5.14
CA ARG A 208 -5.54 -15.58 -4.51
C ARG A 208 -4.72 -16.41 -5.51
N VAL A 209 -5.40 -17.14 -6.39
CA VAL A 209 -4.77 -18.01 -7.40
C VAL A 209 -4.18 -17.19 -8.53
N TRP A 210 -4.92 -16.21 -9.03
CA TRP A 210 -4.50 -15.43 -10.21
C TRP A 210 -4.56 -13.92 -9.96
N ARG A 211 -3.68 -13.46 -9.08
CA ARG A 211 -3.61 -12.06 -8.63
C ARG A 211 -3.39 -11.05 -9.76
N SER A 212 -2.55 -11.37 -10.74
CA SER A 212 -2.26 -10.47 -11.86
C SER A 212 -3.48 -10.13 -12.71
N LEU A 213 -4.52 -10.99 -12.70
CA LEU A 213 -5.74 -10.81 -13.49
C LEU A 213 -6.91 -10.33 -12.63
N PHE A 214 -7.10 -10.91 -11.44
CA PHE A 214 -8.31 -10.69 -10.65
C PHE A 214 -8.13 -9.75 -9.46
N ALA A 215 -6.88 -9.43 -9.04
CA ALA A 215 -6.72 -8.44 -8.00
C ALA A 215 -7.20 -7.07 -8.49
N TYR A 216 -8.03 -6.42 -7.68
CA TYR A 216 -8.46 -5.04 -7.88
C TYR A 216 -7.36 -4.07 -7.44
N GLN A 217 -6.78 -4.34 -6.26
CA GLN A 217 -5.56 -3.68 -5.80
C GLN A 217 -4.49 -4.73 -5.50
N ILE A 218 -3.25 -4.35 -5.70
CA ILE A 218 -2.06 -5.13 -5.37
C ILE A 218 -1.51 -4.59 -4.07
N ILE A 219 -1.37 -5.46 -3.06
CA ILE A 219 -0.86 -5.10 -1.75
C ILE A 219 0.47 -5.82 -1.55
N VAL A 220 1.51 -5.04 -1.22
CA VAL A 220 2.88 -5.53 -1.08
C VAL A 220 3.41 -5.20 0.30
N VAL A 221 4.06 -6.18 0.93
CA VAL A 221 4.92 -5.97 2.10
C VAL A 221 6.35 -6.17 1.65
N ALA A 222 7.21 -5.21 1.96
CA ALA A 222 8.61 -5.29 1.62
C ALA A 222 9.49 -4.79 2.80
N GLU A 223 10.76 -5.15 2.74
CA GLU A 223 11.78 -4.77 3.72
C GLU A 223 13.05 -4.31 3.00
N PRO A 224 13.92 -3.53 3.66
CA PRO A 224 15.22 -3.16 3.11
C PRO A 224 15.99 -4.40 2.66
N ARG A 225 16.53 -4.36 1.42
CA ARG A 225 17.41 -5.43 0.93
C ARG A 225 18.71 -5.36 1.69
N ARG A 226 18.97 -6.31 2.59
CA ARG A 226 20.27 -6.43 3.23
C ARG A 226 21.31 -6.79 2.16
N LEU A 227 22.21 -5.88 1.84
CA LEU A 227 23.42 -6.24 1.14
C LEU A 227 24.18 -7.17 2.09
N LYS A 228 24.39 -8.42 1.71
CA LYS A 228 25.40 -9.27 2.36
C LYS A 228 26.74 -8.62 2.03
N PHE A 229 27.22 -7.73 2.88
CA PHE A 229 28.65 -7.40 2.88
C PHE A 229 29.33 -8.71 3.26
N GLY A 230 29.93 -9.38 2.29
CA GLY A 230 30.89 -10.44 2.54
C GLY A 230 31.97 -9.81 3.40
N VAL A 231 32.09 -10.27 4.65
CA VAL A 231 33.29 -10.03 5.43
C VAL A 231 34.42 -10.63 4.59
N ALA A 232 35.23 -9.77 3.97
CA ALA A 232 36.46 -10.21 3.35
C ALA A 232 37.29 -10.83 4.47
N GLU A 233 37.50 -12.14 4.43
CA GLU A 233 38.39 -12.83 5.32
C GLU A 233 39.78 -12.18 5.20
N PRO A 234 40.40 -11.72 6.29
CA PRO A 234 41.69 -11.09 6.22
C PRO A 234 42.66 -12.09 5.59
N ALA A 235 43.28 -11.70 4.47
CA ALA A 235 44.28 -12.49 3.77
C ALA A 235 45.35 -12.97 4.78
N GLN A 236 45.44 -14.26 4.99
CA GLN A 236 46.51 -14.86 5.78
C GLN A 236 47.85 -14.50 5.13
N ARG A 237 48.68 -13.75 5.86
CA ARG A 237 50.06 -13.46 5.42
C ARG A 237 50.82 -14.78 5.34
N PRO A 238 51.51 -15.08 4.26
CA PRO A 238 52.39 -16.24 4.21
C PRO A 238 53.51 -16.03 5.21
N THR A 239 53.62 -16.95 6.16
CA THR A 239 54.78 -17.09 7.05
C THR A 239 55.97 -17.52 6.22
N ARG A 240 57.05 -16.76 6.28
CA ARG A 240 58.38 -17.13 5.78
C ARG A 240 59.03 -18.09 6.74
#